data_ecfea15ede1c2329e98cc11972505a1c
#
_entry.id   ecfea15ede1c2329e98cc11972505a1c
#
_cell.length_a   1.000
_cell.length_b   1.000
_cell.length_c   1.000
_cell.angle_alpha   90.00
_cell.angle_beta   90.00
_cell.angle_gamma   90.00
#
_symmetry.space_group_name_H-M   'P 1'
#
loop_
_entity.id
_entity.type
_entity.pdbx_description
1 polymer ?
#
loop_
_entity_poly.entity_id
_entity_poly.type
_entity_poly.pdbx_seq_one_letter_code
_entity_poly.pdbx_strand_id
1 'polypeptide(L)'
;MTPRRGGRQLKRQAGGLFIALCTLALAPLCSSPALAIDARVRSQLQKLTPEERLEQRCDIEAMDKISGDKGGFRPDKVIAYAFGDPKLDGTTIKTKGAVFRSGGEWYRLSYKCEASADRLEVNAFKYHIGDVVPHEDWAAHYLYD
;
A
#
# COMPACT_ATOMS: atom_id res chain seq x y z
N MET A 1 -16.78 20.59 -87.59
CA MET A 1 -17.19 19.18 -87.89
C MET A 1 -17.44 18.48 -86.57
N THR A 2 -18.70 18.28 -86.26
CA THR A 2 -19.26 17.39 -85.25
C THR A 2 -18.98 15.91 -85.62
N PRO A 3 -19.33 14.92 -84.83
CA PRO A 3 -20.10 14.88 -83.55
C PRO A 3 -19.73 13.69 -82.59
N ARG A 4 -20.46 13.69 -81.44
CA ARG A 4 -21.16 12.56 -80.78
C ARG A 4 -20.38 11.58 -79.95
N ARG A 5 -20.82 11.22 -78.82
CA ARG A 5 -21.92 10.61 -78.03
C ARG A 5 -21.30 10.06 -76.76
N GLY A 6 -21.78 10.27 -75.65
CA GLY A 6 -23.07 9.76 -75.14
C GLY A 6 -22.80 8.48 -74.34
N GLY A 7 -22.78 8.54 -73.04
CA GLY A 7 -22.70 7.37 -72.16
C GLY A 7 -23.16 7.74 -70.77
N ARG A 8 -24.48 7.69 -70.55
CA ARG A 8 -25.06 7.62 -69.22
C ARG A 8 -24.68 6.29 -68.57
N GLN A 9 -24.00 6.35 -67.46
CA GLN A 9 -23.90 5.17 -66.64
C GLN A 9 -24.61 5.44 -65.30
N LEU A 10 -25.52 4.55 -65.04
CA LEU A 10 -26.44 4.45 -63.94
C LEU A 10 -25.73 4.50 -62.55
N LYS A 11 -26.34 5.30 -61.69
CA LYS A 11 -26.15 5.20 -60.24
C LYS A 11 -26.53 3.80 -59.74
N ARG A 12 -25.60 3.07 -59.18
CA ARG A 12 -25.91 2.02 -58.24
C ARG A 12 -25.52 2.52 -56.85
N GLN A 13 -26.52 2.87 -56.10
CA GLN A 13 -26.43 3.06 -54.67
C GLN A 13 -26.34 1.67 -54.04
N ALA A 14 -25.19 1.30 -53.54
CA ALA A 14 -25.05 0.20 -52.63
C ALA A 14 -25.06 0.76 -51.20
N GLY A 15 -26.19 0.57 -50.54
CA GLY A 15 -26.35 0.87 -49.14
C GLY A 15 -25.40 0.02 -48.31
N GLY A 16 -24.36 0.59 -47.80
CA GLY A 16 -23.50 0.01 -46.77
C GLY A 16 -24.08 0.23 -45.41
N LEU A 17 -24.64 -0.80 -44.84
CA LEU A 17 -25.09 -0.87 -43.48
C LEU A 17 -23.85 -0.80 -42.55
N PHE A 18 -23.53 0.38 -42.03
CA PHE A 18 -22.48 0.53 -41.02
C PHE A 18 -23.00 -0.04 -39.68
N ILE A 19 -22.67 -1.28 -39.40
CA ILE A 19 -22.78 -1.86 -38.07
C ILE A 19 -21.69 -1.24 -37.25
N ALA A 20 -22.06 -0.24 -36.43
CA ALA A 20 -21.20 0.30 -35.39
C ALA A 20 -20.99 -0.74 -34.29
N LEU A 21 -19.85 -1.42 -34.37
CA LEU A 21 -19.39 -2.32 -33.30
C LEU A 21 -18.97 -1.43 -32.14
N CYS A 22 -19.87 -1.24 -31.15
CA CYS A 22 -19.52 -0.66 -29.86
C CYS A 22 -18.62 -1.66 -29.12
N THR A 23 -17.31 -1.52 -29.26
CA THR A 23 -16.34 -2.21 -28.41
C THR A 23 -16.38 -1.59 -27.03
N LEU A 24 -17.06 -2.26 -26.08
CA LEU A 24 -16.96 -1.97 -24.66
C LEU A 24 -15.52 -2.24 -24.24
N ALA A 25 -14.72 -1.19 -24.13
CA ALA A 25 -13.40 -1.25 -23.53
C ALA A 25 -13.57 -1.53 -22.03
N LEU A 26 -13.43 -2.78 -21.60
CA LEU A 26 -13.20 -3.10 -20.19
C LEU A 26 -11.86 -2.50 -19.80
N ALA A 27 -11.90 -1.36 -19.10
CA ALA A 27 -10.72 -0.83 -18.44
C ALA A 27 -10.27 -1.85 -17.37
N PRO A 28 -9.00 -2.30 -17.38
CA PRO A 28 -8.51 -3.13 -16.29
C PRO A 28 -8.50 -2.26 -15.02
N LEU A 29 -9.24 -2.70 -14.00
CA LEU A 29 -9.09 -2.20 -12.65
C LEU A 29 -7.66 -2.55 -12.22
N CYS A 30 -6.77 -1.56 -12.27
CA CYS A 30 -5.46 -1.64 -11.64
C CYS A 30 -5.66 -1.72 -10.13
N SER A 31 -5.92 -2.91 -9.63
CA SER A 31 -5.73 -3.22 -8.23
C SER A 31 -4.24 -3.12 -7.97
N SER A 32 -3.79 -2.06 -7.30
CA SER A 32 -2.43 -2.02 -6.76
C SER A 32 -2.23 -3.27 -5.93
N PRO A 33 -1.16 -4.06 -6.14
CA PRO A 33 -0.88 -5.19 -5.27
C PRO A 33 -0.64 -4.62 -3.87
N ALA A 34 -1.58 -4.85 -2.94
CA ALA A 34 -1.27 -4.81 -1.54
C ALA A 34 -0.10 -5.77 -1.35
N LEU A 35 1.00 -5.30 -0.74
CA LEU A 35 2.16 -6.15 -0.48
C LEU A 35 1.68 -7.34 0.36
N ALA A 36 1.45 -8.47 -0.30
CA ALA A 36 1.02 -9.68 0.36
C ALA A 36 2.20 -10.18 1.21
N ILE A 37 1.97 -10.31 2.52
CA ILE A 37 2.94 -10.97 3.40
C ILE A 37 3.16 -12.40 2.92
N ASP A 38 4.42 -12.87 3.00
CA ASP A 38 4.73 -14.24 2.60
C ASP A 38 4.02 -15.28 3.50
N ALA A 39 3.88 -16.51 3.01
CA ALA A 39 3.13 -17.56 3.69
C ALA A 39 3.72 -17.92 5.06
N ARG A 40 5.04 -17.78 5.25
CA ARG A 40 5.71 -18.05 6.53
C ARG A 40 5.35 -17.00 7.57
N VAL A 41 5.44 -15.72 7.21
CA VAL A 41 5.06 -14.60 8.08
C VAL A 41 3.58 -14.70 8.43
N ARG A 42 2.71 -14.97 7.47
CA ARG A 42 1.27 -15.21 7.71
C ARG A 42 1.03 -16.32 8.73
N SER A 43 1.71 -17.47 8.59
CA SER A 43 1.59 -18.58 9.51
C SER A 43 2.08 -18.24 10.93
N GLN A 44 3.08 -17.39 11.08
CA GLN A 44 3.53 -16.89 12.39
C GLN A 44 2.52 -15.94 13.01
N LEU A 45 2.01 -14.98 12.25
CA LEU A 45 1.01 -14.02 12.71
C LEU A 45 -0.28 -14.72 13.18
N GLN A 46 -0.70 -15.80 12.52
CA GLN A 46 -1.90 -16.55 12.90
C GLN A 46 -1.82 -17.22 14.29
N LYS A 47 -0.61 -17.41 14.83
CA LYS A 47 -0.39 -17.98 16.15
C LYS A 47 -0.50 -16.97 17.30
N LEU A 48 -0.48 -15.68 16.97
CA LEU A 48 -0.56 -14.60 17.94
C LEU A 48 -2.01 -14.32 18.35
N THR A 49 -2.18 -13.70 19.51
CA THR A 49 -3.47 -13.13 19.90
C THR A 49 -3.94 -12.10 18.87
N PRO A 50 -5.23 -11.78 18.80
CA PRO A 50 -5.71 -10.78 17.85
C PRO A 50 -5.02 -9.42 17.98
N GLU A 51 -4.75 -8.95 19.20
CA GLU A 51 -4.10 -7.67 19.48
C GLU A 51 -2.63 -7.68 19.04
N GLU A 52 -1.87 -8.70 19.43
CA GLU A 52 -0.47 -8.88 19.02
C GLU A 52 -0.35 -9.02 17.49
N ARG A 53 -1.29 -9.74 16.88
CA ARG A 53 -1.31 -9.89 15.42
C ARG A 53 -1.51 -8.56 14.71
N LEU A 54 -2.42 -7.74 15.21
CA LEU A 54 -2.67 -6.41 14.68
C LEU A 54 -1.41 -5.54 14.77
N GLU A 55 -0.77 -5.50 15.95
CA GLU A 55 0.45 -4.73 16.17
C GLU A 55 1.57 -5.20 15.24
N GLN A 56 1.90 -6.49 15.27
CA GLN A 56 2.98 -7.05 14.45
C GLN A 56 2.74 -6.89 12.94
N ARG A 57 1.49 -7.05 12.48
CA ARG A 57 1.17 -6.83 11.06
C ARG A 57 1.37 -5.37 10.67
N CYS A 58 0.99 -4.45 11.53
CA CYS A 58 1.15 -3.02 11.29
C CYS A 58 2.62 -2.57 11.39
N ASP A 59 3.42 -3.18 12.24
CA ASP A 59 4.87 -2.93 12.32
C ASP A 59 5.58 -3.40 11.05
N ILE A 60 5.20 -4.54 10.49
CA ILE A 60 5.69 -5.02 9.19
C ILE A 60 5.32 -4.02 8.09
N GLU A 61 4.07 -3.54 8.07
CA GLU A 61 3.64 -2.53 7.09
C GLU A 61 4.44 -1.23 7.22
N ALA A 62 4.74 -0.80 8.46
CA ALA A 62 5.56 0.38 8.70
C ALA A 62 6.96 0.22 8.08
N MET A 63 7.61 -0.92 8.29
CA MET A 63 8.93 -1.20 7.70
C MET A 63 8.88 -1.15 6.17
N ASP A 64 7.88 -1.77 5.55
CA ASP A 64 7.73 -1.81 4.10
C ASP A 64 7.49 -0.40 3.52
N LYS A 65 6.59 0.37 4.12
CA LYS A 65 6.27 1.74 3.67
C LYS A 65 7.48 2.68 3.80
N ILE A 66 8.16 2.65 4.95
CA ILE A 66 9.33 3.49 5.21
C ILE A 66 10.48 3.12 4.26
N SER A 67 10.68 1.81 3.99
CA SER A 67 11.70 1.35 3.04
C SER A 67 11.44 1.80 1.60
N GLY A 68 10.17 1.91 1.23
CA GLY A 68 9.74 2.34 -0.11
C GLY A 68 9.78 3.85 -0.30
N ASP A 69 9.94 4.63 0.75
CA ASP A 69 9.92 6.08 0.69
C ASP A 69 11.27 6.67 0.23
N LYS A 70 11.20 7.90 -0.32
CA LYS A 70 12.38 8.62 -0.81
C LYS A 70 13.35 9.04 0.29
N GLY A 71 13.00 8.85 1.57
CA GLY A 71 13.84 9.19 2.73
C GLY A 71 15.12 8.35 2.87
N GLY A 72 15.26 7.26 2.11
CA GLY A 72 16.46 6.43 2.11
C GLY A 72 16.63 5.53 3.32
N PHE A 73 15.65 5.46 4.20
CA PHE A 73 15.67 4.57 5.36
C PHE A 73 15.61 3.09 4.96
N ARG A 74 16.22 2.25 5.78
CA ARG A 74 16.18 0.79 5.68
C ARG A 74 15.81 0.21 7.04
N PRO A 75 14.52 0.28 7.44
CA PRO A 75 14.10 -0.22 8.75
C PRO A 75 14.36 -1.71 8.89
N ASP A 76 14.95 -2.10 10.01
CA ASP A 76 15.13 -3.50 10.40
C ASP A 76 14.34 -3.87 11.66
N LYS A 77 13.76 -2.86 12.34
CA LYS A 77 12.92 -3.05 13.52
C LYS A 77 11.94 -1.89 13.70
N VAL A 78 10.75 -2.22 14.18
CA VAL A 78 9.73 -1.27 14.67
C VAL A 78 9.30 -1.71 16.06
N ILE A 79 9.06 -0.75 16.95
CA ILE A 79 8.48 -0.97 18.28
C ILE A 79 7.33 0.03 18.44
N ALA A 80 6.12 -0.46 18.57
CA ALA A 80 4.91 0.36 18.59
C ALA A 80 4.75 1.20 19.86
N TYR A 81 5.38 0.79 20.98
CA TYR A 81 5.11 1.25 22.35
C TYR A 81 6.32 1.83 23.08
N ALA A 82 7.44 2.11 22.42
CA ALA A 82 8.68 2.56 23.08
C ALA A 82 8.52 3.83 23.92
N PHE A 83 7.67 4.77 23.50
CA PHE A 83 7.40 6.04 24.17
C PHE A 83 5.93 6.22 24.58
N GLY A 84 5.21 5.14 24.72
CA GLY A 84 3.82 5.12 25.16
C GLY A 84 2.99 4.09 24.43
N ASP A 85 1.98 3.61 25.13
CA ASP A 85 1.15 2.51 24.65
C ASP A 85 0.30 2.92 23.41
N PRO A 86 0.19 2.04 22.43
CA PRO A 86 -0.71 2.24 21.31
C PRO A 86 -2.17 2.15 21.77
N LYS A 87 -3.04 2.85 21.05
CA LYS A 87 -4.49 2.74 21.20
C LYS A 87 -5.04 1.75 20.17
N LEU A 88 -5.71 0.72 20.64
CA LEU A 88 -6.37 -0.28 19.82
C LEU A 88 -7.89 -0.05 19.83
N ASP A 89 -8.50 -0.13 18.66
CA ASP A 89 -9.96 -0.06 18.48
C ASP A 89 -10.35 -1.02 17.35
N GLY A 90 -10.89 -2.18 17.72
CA GLY A 90 -11.25 -3.24 16.78
C GLY A 90 -10.07 -3.73 15.95
N THR A 91 -10.03 -3.35 14.67
CA THR A 91 -8.95 -3.67 13.72
C THR A 91 -8.02 -2.48 13.44
N THR A 92 -8.12 -1.44 14.24
CA THR A 92 -7.31 -0.23 14.10
C THR A 92 -6.33 -0.11 15.26
N ILE A 93 -5.07 0.17 14.95
CA ILE A 93 -4.05 0.58 15.91
C ILE A 93 -3.57 1.99 15.60
N LYS A 94 -3.41 2.81 16.62
CA LYS A 94 -2.86 4.15 16.54
C LYS A 94 -1.81 4.35 17.61
N THR A 95 -0.60 4.68 17.21
CA THR A 95 0.49 4.99 18.12
C THR A 95 1.12 6.35 17.81
N LYS A 96 1.55 7.03 18.88
CA LYS A 96 2.41 8.22 18.81
C LYS A 96 3.77 7.98 19.48
N GLY A 97 3.88 6.82 20.12
CA GLY A 97 5.05 6.42 20.90
C GLY A 97 5.92 5.36 20.21
N ALA A 98 5.69 5.08 18.94
CA ALA A 98 6.49 4.15 18.19
C ALA A 98 7.89 4.69 17.84
N VAL A 99 8.78 3.75 17.54
CA VAL A 99 10.10 4.01 16.96
C VAL A 99 10.39 2.98 15.88
N PHE A 100 11.31 3.31 14.97
CA PHE A 100 11.92 2.33 14.07
C PHE A 100 13.44 2.50 14.08
N ARG A 101 14.15 1.40 13.82
CA ARG A 101 15.60 1.41 13.69
C ARG A 101 16.00 1.33 12.22
N SER A 102 16.95 2.17 11.82
CA SER A 102 17.51 2.18 10.47
C SER A 102 18.98 2.62 10.52
N GLY A 103 19.87 1.79 9.98
CA GLY A 103 21.30 2.10 9.97
C GLY A 103 21.95 2.18 11.35
N GLY A 104 21.41 1.45 12.32
CA GLY A 104 21.89 1.47 13.72
C GLY A 104 21.33 2.62 14.58
N GLU A 105 20.51 3.53 14.00
CA GLU A 105 19.90 4.65 14.70
C GLU A 105 18.40 4.44 14.89
N TRP A 106 17.86 4.90 16.01
CA TRP A 106 16.43 4.89 16.30
C TRP A 106 15.80 6.23 15.96
N TYR A 107 14.64 6.18 15.32
CA TYR A 107 13.84 7.35 14.91
C TYR A 107 12.45 7.26 15.52
N ARG A 108 11.91 8.41 15.94
CA ARG A 108 10.51 8.52 16.37
C ARG A 108 9.59 8.20 15.22
N LEU A 109 8.52 7.51 15.54
CA LEU A 109 7.48 7.12 14.57
C LEU A 109 6.10 7.33 15.19
N SER A 110 5.18 7.82 14.41
CA SER A 110 3.75 7.72 14.72
C SER A 110 3.02 7.14 13.54
N TYR A 111 2.05 6.28 13.79
CA TYR A 111 1.24 5.73 12.71
C TYR A 111 -0.21 5.45 13.13
N LYS A 112 -1.08 5.39 12.13
CA LYS A 112 -2.40 4.79 12.20
C LYS A 112 -2.48 3.70 11.14
N CYS A 113 -2.84 2.50 11.55
CA CYS A 113 -2.97 1.32 10.72
C CYS A 113 -4.35 0.73 10.92
N GLU A 114 -5.01 0.39 9.83
CA GLU A 114 -6.31 -0.28 9.80
C GLU A 114 -6.15 -1.59 9.04
N ALA A 115 -6.45 -2.71 9.70
CA ALA A 115 -6.30 -4.04 9.14
C ALA A 115 -7.66 -4.67 8.79
N SER A 116 -7.61 -5.80 8.07
CA SER A 116 -8.74 -6.69 7.83
C SER A 116 -9.28 -7.31 9.13
N ALA A 117 -10.45 -7.92 9.08
CA ALA A 117 -11.08 -8.56 10.23
C ALA A 117 -10.20 -9.65 10.85
N ASP A 118 -9.45 -10.39 10.05
CA ASP A 118 -8.49 -11.41 10.50
C ASP A 118 -7.12 -10.84 10.89
N ARG A 119 -6.90 -9.53 10.70
CA ARG A 119 -5.68 -8.77 10.99
C ARG A 119 -4.43 -9.24 10.23
N LEU A 120 -4.63 -9.83 9.06
CA LEU A 120 -3.55 -10.31 8.20
C LEU A 120 -3.25 -9.41 7.01
N GLU A 121 -4.22 -8.60 6.60
CA GLU A 121 -4.05 -7.61 5.53
C GLU A 121 -4.20 -6.19 6.08
N VAL A 122 -3.48 -5.23 5.49
CA VAL A 122 -3.61 -3.81 5.85
C VAL A 122 -4.47 -3.10 4.81
N ASN A 123 -5.56 -2.49 5.26
CA ASN A 123 -6.50 -1.76 4.42
C ASN A 123 -6.10 -0.28 4.27
N ALA A 124 -5.55 0.31 5.34
CA ALA A 124 -5.07 1.69 5.32
C ALA A 124 -3.89 1.87 6.28
N PHE A 125 -2.90 2.64 5.83
CA PHE A 125 -1.73 2.97 6.63
C PHE A 125 -1.32 4.43 6.41
N LYS A 126 -1.13 5.16 7.52
CA LYS A 126 -0.60 6.53 7.52
C LYS A 126 0.45 6.64 8.61
N TYR A 127 1.55 7.30 8.34
CA TYR A 127 2.63 7.45 9.29
C TYR A 127 3.32 8.82 9.17
N HIS A 128 4.08 9.14 10.20
CA HIS A 128 4.96 10.30 10.24
C HIS A 128 6.26 9.91 10.95
N ILE A 129 7.38 10.21 10.32
CA ILE A 129 8.71 10.04 10.87
C ILE A 129 9.07 11.32 11.63
N GLY A 130 9.48 11.16 12.88
CA GLY A 130 9.99 12.23 13.71
C GLY A 130 11.51 12.24 13.80
N ASP A 131 12.04 12.87 14.84
CA ASP A 131 13.46 13.05 15.04
C ASP A 131 14.17 11.75 15.43
N VAL A 132 15.49 11.72 15.27
CA VAL A 132 16.35 10.67 15.83
C VAL A 132 16.21 10.65 17.34
N VAL A 133 16.18 9.46 17.94
CA VAL A 133 16.17 9.30 19.41
C VAL A 133 17.60 9.44 19.93
N PRO A 134 17.87 10.40 20.83
CA PRO A 134 19.19 10.53 21.41
C PRO A 134 19.67 9.24 22.09
N HIS A 135 20.96 8.91 21.96
CA HIS A 135 21.50 7.67 22.55
C HIS A 135 21.36 7.62 24.08
N GLU A 136 21.38 8.76 24.74
CA GLU A 136 21.16 8.87 26.20
C GLU A 136 19.77 8.40 26.64
N ASP A 137 18.77 8.42 25.74
CA ASP A 137 17.39 8.00 26.02
C ASP A 137 17.18 6.49 25.77
N TRP A 138 18.07 5.83 25.05
CA TRP A 138 17.86 4.45 24.60
C TRP A 138 17.62 3.49 25.75
N ALA A 139 18.46 3.52 26.77
CA ALA A 139 18.36 2.62 27.91
C ALA A 139 17.01 2.73 28.65
N ALA A 140 16.49 3.95 28.78
CA ALA A 140 15.20 4.21 29.42
C ALA A 140 14.00 3.67 28.63
N HIS A 141 14.19 3.47 27.33
CA HIS A 141 13.15 2.97 26.40
C HIS A 141 13.45 1.57 25.84
N TYR A 142 14.39 0.86 26.45
CA TYR A 142 14.82 -0.49 26.03
C TYR A 142 15.23 -0.58 24.55
N LEU A 143 15.86 0.49 24.07
CA LEU A 143 16.42 0.56 22.72
C LEU A 143 17.88 0.13 22.75
N TYR A 144 18.31 -0.66 21.77
CA TYR A 144 19.68 -1.22 21.67
C TYR A 144 20.16 -1.15 20.23
N ASP A 145 21.47 -1.35 20.03
CA ASP A 145 22.11 -1.51 18.73
C ASP A 145 21.58 -2.74 17.93
#